data_f293eb2dcb808ed13a38b612eadec7fc
#
_entry.id   f293eb2dcb808ed13a38b612eadec7fc
#
_cell.length_a   1.000
_cell.length_b   1.000
_cell.length_c   1.000
_cell.angle_alpha   90.00
_cell.angle_beta   90.00
_cell.angle_gamma   90.00
#
_symmetry.space_group_name_H-M   'P 1'
#
loop_
_entity.id
_entity.type
_entity.pdbx_description
1 polymer ?
#
loop_
_entity_poly.entity_id
_entity_poly.type
_entity_poly.pdbx_seq_one_letter_code
_entity_poly.pdbx_strand_id
1 'polypeptide(L)'
;EIAIAATDLAEVVGMAIGLHLLTGLPLIWGVAITVVDTFLFLLLQRYGIRKMEAFILALVATIGVSFFIEILIADPNLAEVATGFIPTPLTDASLYIAVGIIGATVMPHNLYLHSALVQTRKIGADSKSIKRALKYNFIDSLVALNAAFFVNAAILVLAATVFFKTGNTEVARIED
;
A
#
# COMPACT_ATOMS: atom_id res chain seq x y z
N GLU A 1 -15.38 -6.93 10.81
CA GLU A 1 -14.31 -7.52 11.65
C GLU A 1 -13.58 -8.65 10.92
N ILE A 2 -14.26 -9.65 10.32
CA ILE A 2 -13.62 -10.76 9.61
C ILE A 2 -12.72 -10.28 8.47
N ALA A 3 -13.19 -9.31 7.67
CA ALA A 3 -12.38 -8.74 6.59
C ALA A 3 -11.13 -8.01 7.12
N ILE A 4 -11.23 -7.33 8.25
CA ILE A 4 -10.08 -6.66 8.91
C ILE A 4 -9.09 -7.72 9.36
N ALA A 5 -9.54 -8.75 10.07
CA ALA A 5 -8.67 -9.83 10.52
C ALA A 5 -7.97 -10.57 9.37
N ALA A 6 -8.66 -10.74 8.23
CA ALA A 6 -8.06 -11.33 7.04
C ALA A 6 -6.98 -10.43 6.42
N THR A 7 -7.17 -9.11 6.43
CA THR A 7 -6.18 -8.14 5.96
C THR A 7 -4.95 -8.14 6.87
N ASP A 8 -5.15 -8.08 8.19
CA ASP A 8 -4.06 -8.12 9.17
C ASP A 8 -3.24 -9.42 9.04
N LEU A 9 -3.90 -10.55 8.83
CA LEU A 9 -3.22 -11.83 8.58
C LEU A 9 -2.36 -11.77 7.31
N ALA A 10 -2.89 -11.19 6.23
CA ALA A 10 -2.15 -11.03 4.98
C ALA A 10 -0.91 -10.14 5.16
N GLU A 11 -1.00 -9.08 5.96
CA GLU A 11 0.14 -8.21 6.28
C GLU A 11 1.23 -8.94 7.06
N VAL A 12 0.85 -9.73 8.07
CA VAL A 12 1.80 -10.55 8.86
C VAL A 12 2.52 -11.56 7.96
N VAL A 13 1.77 -12.25 7.08
CA VAL A 13 2.35 -13.22 6.15
C VAL A 13 3.25 -12.51 5.13
N GLY A 14 2.82 -11.38 4.57
CA GLY A 14 3.63 -10.59 3.64
C GLY A 14 4.97 -10.13 4.24
N MET A 15 4.96 -9.64 5.48
CA MET A 15 6.18 -9.27 6.18
C MET A 15 7.09 -10.48 6.44
N ALA A 16 6.52 -11.62 6.84
CA ALA A 16 7.27 -12.85 7.08
C ALA A 16 7.94 -13.35 5.78
N ILE A 17 7.25 -13.30 4.64
CA ILE A 17 7.81 -13.64 3.33
C ILE A 17 8.91 -12.66 2.95
N GLY A 18 8.72 -11.35 3.12
CA GLY A 18 9.74 -10.35 2.85
C GLY A 18 11.02 -10.58 3.67
N LEU A 19 10.89 -10.91 4.95
CA LEU A 19 12.03 -11.27 5.80
C LEU A 19 12.69 -12.57 5.36
N HIS A 20 11.92 -13.56 4.94
CA HIS A 20 12.43 -14.81 4.40
C HIS A 20 13.28 -14.57 3.14
N LEU A 21 12.78 -13.78 2.20
CA LEU A 21 13.50 -13.46 0.96
C LEU A 21 14.79 -12.66 1.20
N LEU A 22 14.79 -11.75 2.17
CA LEU A 22 15.95 -10.92 2.49
C LEU A 22 17.03 -11.67 3.28
N THR A 23 16.62 -12.55 4.20
CA THR A 23 17.53 -13.12 5.20
C THR A 23 17.67 -14.63 5.14
N GLY A 24 16.78 -15.32 4.41
CA GLY A 24 16.68 -16.78 4.41
C GLY A 24 16.06 -17.38 5.68
N LEU A 25 15.55 -16.56 6.60
CA LEU A 25 14.93 -17.04 7.85
C LEU A 25 13.65 -17.85 7.56
N PRO A 26 13.41 -18.95 8.28
CA PRO A 26 12.14 -19.66 8.19
C PRO A 26 10.94 -18.75 8.49
N LEU A 27 9.84 -18.92 7.76
CA LEU A 27 8.63 -18.09 7.87
C LEU A 27 8.10 -17.95 9.30
N ILE A 28 8.24 -19.00 10.12
CA ILE A 28 7.80 -18.97 11.52
C ILE A 28 8.53 -17.88 12.34
N TRP A 29 9.81 -17.67 12.09
CA TRP A 29 10.57 -16.61 12.73
C TRP A 29 10.22 -15.25 12.15
N GLY A 30 9.90 -15.17 10.87
CA GLY A 30 9.35 -13.96 10.25
C GLY A 30 8.08 -13.51 10.95
N VAL A 31 7.12 -14.42 11.18
CA VAL A 31 5.89 -14.15 11.93
C VAL A 31 6.19 -13.71 13.38
N ALA A 32 7.12 -14.35 14.07
CA ALA A 32 7.50 -13.93 15.43
C ALA A 32 8.09 -12.50 15.46
N ILE A 33 8.86 -12.11 14.45
CA ILE A 33 9.44 -10.78 14.34
C ILE A 33 8.35 -9.71 14.11
N THR A 34 7.25 -10.02 13.39
CA THR A 34 6.15 -9.06 13.21
C THR A 34 5.50 -8.64 14.53
N VAL A 35 5.45 -9.54 15.51
CA VAL A 35 4.97 -9.21 16.85
C VAL A 35 5.90 -8.20 17.53
N VAL A 36 7.22 -8.38 17.39
CA VAL A 36 8.21 -7.46 17.94
C VAL A 36 8.13 -6.10 17.26
N ASP A 37 7.96 -6.07 15.95
CA ASP A 37 7.79 -4.84 15.17
C ASP A 37 6.58 -4.03 15.63
N THR A 38 5.45 -4.69 15.89
CA THR A 38 4.27 -4.04 16.47
C THR A 38 4.59 -3.33 17.79
N PHE A 39 5.35 -3.97 18.69
CA PHE A 39 5.79 -3.34 19.93
C PHE A 39 6.75 -2.18 19.68
N LEU A 40 7.61 -2.28 18.68
CA LEU A 40 8.51 -1.20 18.28
C LEU A 40 7.73 0.04 17.81
N PHE A 41 6.67 -0.15 16.99
CA PHE A 41 5.79 0.94 16.60
C PHE A 41 5.06 1.58 17.79
N LEU A 42 4.56 0.77 18.73
CA LEU A 42 3.96 1.28 19.97
C LEU A 42 4.96 2.08 20.81
N LEU A 43 6.21 1.65 20.85
CA LEU A 43 7.27 2.39 21.51
C LEU A 43 7.58 3.71 20.78
N LEU A 44 7.65 3.69 19.46
CA LEU A 44 7.88 4.88 18.63
C LEU A 44 6.78 5.92 18.85
N GLN A 45 5.55 5.50 19.04
CA GLN A 45 4.42 6.39 19.34
C GLN A 45 4.64 7.22 20.62
N ARG A 46 5.37 6.69 21.63
CA ARG A 46 5.74 7.43 22.85
C ARG A 46 6.67 8.61 22.59
N TYR A 47 7.45 8.58 21.52
CA TYR A 47 8.37 9.67 21.15
C TYR A 47 7.69 10.85 20.46
N GLY A 48 6.37 10.74 20.23
CA GLY A 48 5.51 11.79 19.69
C GLY A 48 5.09 11.56 18.24
N ILE A 49 3.87 11.97 17.95
CA ILE A 49 3.19 11.76 16.69
C ILE A 49 4.01 12.27 15.49
N ARG A 50 4.65 13.43 15.61
CA ARG A 50 5.44 14.00 14.50
C ARG A 50 6.63 13.15 14.06
N LYS A 51 7.30 12.49 15.03
CA LYS A 51 8.44 11.60 14.71
C LYS A 51 7.94 10.32 14.04
N MET A 52 6.82 9.81 14.51
CA MET A 52 6.16 8.65 13.91
C MET A 52 5.70 8.96 12.47
N GLU A 53 5.05 10.09 12.24
CA GLU A 53 4.66 10.54 10.90
C GLU A 53 5.87 10.69 9.97
N ALA A 54 6.96 11.30 10.43
CA ALA A 54 8.18 11.45 9.65
C ALA A 54 8.82 10.10 9.30
N PHE A 55 8.80 9.15 10.23
CA PHE A 55 9.30 7.80 10.00
C PHE A 55 8.46 7.06 8.96
N ILE A 56 7.14 7.07 9.09
CA ILE A 56 6.21 6.47 8.12
C ILE A 56 6.39 7.11 6.74
N LEU A 57 6.49 8.44 6.69
CA LEU A 57 6.69 9.15 5.42
C LEU A 57 8.01 8.76 4.75
N ALA A 58 9.07 8.58 5.53
CA ALA A 58 10.36 8.12 5.01
C ALA A 58 10.28 6.71 4.43
N LEU A 59 9.55 5.78 5.09
CA LEU A 59 9.32 4.42 4.58
C LEU A 59 8.51 4.46 3.27
N VAL A 60 7.41 5.21 3.23
CA VAL A 60 6.59 5.36 2.02
C VAL A 60 7.39 5.99 0.87
N ALA A 61 8.21 7.00 1.17
CA ALA A 61 9.08 7.62 0.17
C ALA A 61 10.11 6.61 -0.35
N THR A 62 10.70 5.78 0.50
CA THR A 62 11.63 4.72 0.10
C THR A 62 10.96 3.74 -0.87
N ILE A 63 9.76 3.27 -0.54
CA ILE A 63 8.97 2.39 -1.43
C ILE A 63 8.70 3.08 -2.77
N GLY A 64 8.22 4.31 -2.75
CA GLY A 64 7.92 5.08 -3.96
C GLY A 64 9.15 5.28 -4.86
N VAL A 65 10.30 5.60 -4.27
CA VAL A 65 11.58 5.75 -4.99
C VAL A 65 12.03 4.41 -5.57
N SER A 66 11.92 3.30 -4.83
CA SER A 66 12.27 1.97 -5.32
C SER A 66 11.45 1.60 -6.55
N PHE A 67 10.12 1.72 -6.49
CA PHE A 67 9.26 1.44 -7.65
C PHE A 67 9.52 2.40 -8.82
N PHE A 68 9.84 3.65 -8.55
CA PHE A 68 10.22 4.59 -9.61
C PHE A 68 11.49 4.16 -10.34
N ILE A 69 12.52 3.72 -9.59
CA ILE A 69 13.75 3.20 -10.18
C ILE A 69 13.48 1.92 -10.98
N GLU A 70 12.69 1.00 -10.44
CA GLU A 70 12.32 -0.25 -11.11
C GLU A 70 11.58 0.01 -12.42
N ILE A 71 10.65 0.98 -12.48
CA ILE A 71 9.97 1.36 -13.73
C ILE A 71 10.98 1.90 -14.75
N LEU A 72 11.94 2.72 -14.33
CA LEU A 72 12.98 3.23 -15.25
C LEU A 72 13.84 2.10 -15.83
N ILE A 73 14.14 1.06 -15.03
CA ILE A 73 14.93 -0.09 -15.47
C ILE A 73 14.10 -1.02 -16.37
N ALA A 74 12.82 -1.22 -16.04
CA ALA A 74 11.93 -2.11 -16.79
C ALA A 74 11.51 -1.54 -18.15
N ASP A 75 11.65 -0.24 -18.35
CA ASP A 75 11.33 0.50 -19.59
C ASP A 75 10.00 0.06 -20.24
N PRO A 76 8.87 0.20 -19.52
CA PRO A 76 7.57 -0.24 -20.02
C PRO A 76 7.13 0.57 -21.23
N ASN A 77 6.51 -0.11 -22.20
CA ASN A 77 5.90 0.58 -23.33
C ASN A 77 4.65 1.37 -22.89
N LEU A 78 4.79 2.69 -22.76
CA LEU A 78 3.71 3.57 -22.29
C LEU A 78 2.45 3.51 -23.17
N ALA A 79 2.59 3.21 -24.45
CA ALA A 79 1.44 3.06 -25.34
C ALA A 79 0.62 1.80 -24.96
N GLU A 80 1.28 0.71 -24.62
CA GLU A 80 0.62 -0.51 -24.13
C GLU A 80 -0.03 -0.28 -22.76
N VAL A 81 0.64 0.43 -21.87
CA VAL A 81 0.07 0.82 -20.56
C VAL A 81 -1.20 1.65 -20.76
N ALA A 82 -1.20 2.59 -21.71
CA ALA A 82 -2.38 3.40 -22.04
C ALA A 82 -3.55 2.55 -22.56
N THR A 83 -3.29 1.48 -23.32
CA THR A 83 -4.36 0.56 -23.77
C THR A 83 -5.00 -0.22 -22.61
N GLY A 84 -4.27 -0.41 -21.48
CA GLY A 84 -4.80 -1.04 -20.28
C GLY A 84 -5.94 -0.27 -19.60
N PHE A 85 -6.12 1.01 -19.91
CA PHE A 85 -7.27 1.80 -19.44
C PHE A 85 -8.55 1.54 -20.24
N ILE A 86 -8.46 0.79 -21.34
CA ILE A 86 -9.63 0.42 -22.15
C ILE A 86 -10.30 -0.79 -21.48
N PRO A 87 -11.57 -0.70 -21.07
CA PRO A 87 -12.27 -1.82 -20.47
C PRO A 87 -12.32 -3.02 -21.42
N THR A 88 -11.79 -4.14 -20.99
CA THR A 88 -11.85 -5.42 -21.70
C THR A 88 -12.70 -6.41 -20.93
N PRO A 89 -13.39 -7.35 -21.58
CA PRO A 89 -14.11 -8.41 -20.87
C PRO A 89 -13.15 -9.22 -20.00
N LEU A 90 -13.48 -9.32 -18.72
CA LEU A 90 -12.70 -10.12 -17.77
C LEU A 90 -13.08 -11.59 -17.90
N THR A 91 -12.08 -12.45 -17.90
CA THR A 91 -12.30 -13.90 -17.71
C THR A 91 -12.50 -14.19 -16.23
N ASP A 92 -13.06 -15.36 -15.88
CA ASP A 92 -13.29 -15.74 -14.49
C ASP A 92 -11.99 -15.70 -13.66
N ALA A 93 -10.87 -16.13 -14.23
CA ALA A 93 -9.57 -16.08 -13.58
C ALA A 93 -9.09 -14.63 -13.35
N SER A 94 -9.21 -13.77 -14.36
CA SER A 94 -8.82 -12.35 -14.21
C SER A 94 -9.74 -11.58 -13.26
N LEU A 95 -11.02 -11.95 -13.21
CA LEU A 95 -11.97 -11.38 -12.25
C LEU A 95 -11.59 -11.75 -10.81
N TYR A 96 -11.22 -13.00 -10.57
CA TYR A 96 -10.77 -13.45 -9.24
C TYR A 96 -9.54 -12.68 -8.76
N ILE A 97 -8.54 -12.51 -9.63
CA ILE A 97 -7.33 -11.72 -9.34
C ILE A 97 -7.69 -10.25 -9.09
N ALA A 98 -8.56 -9.65 -9.93
CA ALA A 98 -8.98 -8.26 -9.78
C ALA A 98 -9.69 -8.01 -8.44
N VAL A 99 -10.55 -8.93 -8.00
CA VAL A 99 -11.20 -8.87 -6.67
C VAL A 99 -10.17 -8.93 -5.55
N GLY A 100 -9.14 -9.79 -5.68
CA GLY A 100 -8.03 -9.87 -4.74
C GLY A 100 -7.25 -8.55 -4.63
N ILE A 101 -6.92 -7.94 -5.77
CA ILE A 101 -6.21 -6.66 -5.84
C ILE A 101 -7.04 -5.53 -5.21
N ILE A 102 -8.34 -5.47 -5.52
CA ILE A 102 -9.25 -4.48 -4.91
C ILE A 102 -9.33 -4.69 -3.41
N GLY A 103 -9.48 -5.94 -2.95
CA GLY A 103 -9.55 -6.29 -1.53
C GLY A 103 -8.28 -5.90 -0.77
N ALA A 104 -7.12 -6.11 -1.36
CA ALA A 104 -5.83 -5.70 -0.78
C ALA A 104 -5.65 -4.17 -0.73
N THR A 105 -6.20 -3.45 -1.71
CA THR A 105 -6.07 -1.99 -1.80
C THR A 105 -7.05 -1.26 -0.88
N VAL A 106 -8.30 -1.75 -0.79
CA VAL A 106 -9.36 -1.15 0.00
C VAL A 106 -9.41 -1.76 1.40
N MET A 107 -8.70 -1.16 2.32
CA MET A 107 -8.71 -1.56 3.73
C MET A 107 -9.89 -0.87 4.46
N PRO A 108 -10.94 -1.60 4.90
CA PRO A 108 -12.12 -0.99 5.53
C PRO A 108 -11.77 -0.19 6.80
N HIS A 109 -10.81 -0.68 7.59
CA HIS A 109 -10.39 -0.02 8.83
C HIS A 109 -9.70 1.33 8.58
N ASN A 110 -9.05 1.55 7.44
CA ASN A 110 -8.43 2.83 7.10
C ASN A 110 -9.46 3.95 6.93
N LEU A 111 -10.66 3.64 6.43
CA LEU A 111 -11.74 4.63 6.32
C LEU A 111 -12.22 5.09 7.70
N TYR A 112 -12.37 4.14 8.64
CA TYR A 112 -12.77 4.46 10.01
C TYR A 112 -11.66 5.19 10.76
N LEU A 113 -10.40 4.76 10.60
CA LEU A 113 -9.24 5.40 11.21
C LEU A 113 -9.07 6.84 10.72
N HIS A 114 -9.18 7.07 9.40
CA HIS A 114 -9.12 8.41 8.83
C HIS A 114 -10.19 9.33 9.42
N SER A 115 -11.42 8.85 9.51
CA SER A 115 -12.53 9.61 10.10
C SER A 115 -12.28 9.94 11.58
N ALA A 116 -11.74 8.98 12.35
CA ALA A 116 -11.40 9.18 13.76
C ALA A 116 -10.27 10.20 13.92
N LEU A 117 -9.22 10.12 13.09
CA LEU A 117 -8.09 11.05 13.13
C LEU A 117 -8.49 12.49 12.79
N VAL A 118 -9.42 12.68 11.85
CA VAL A 118 -9.94 14.02 11.52
C VAL A 118 -10.64 14.64 12.72
N GLN A 119 -11.37 13.84 13.51
CA GLN A 119 -12.09 14.32 14.70
C GLN A 119 -11.15 14.77 15.84
N THR A 120 -9.91 14.28 15.88
CA THR A 120 -8.93 14.68 16.89
C THR A 120 -8.31 16.06 16.65
N ARG A 121 -8.51 16.62 15.47
CA ARG A 121 -7.97 17.94 15.10
C ARG A 121 -8.72 19.05 15.85
N LYS A 122 -7.99 19.91 16.53
CA LYS A 122 -8.56 21.11 17.20
C LYS A 122 -8.91 22.16 16.16
N ILE A 123 -10.19 22.26 15.82
CA ILE A 123 -10.70 23.21 14.85
C ILE A 123 -11.53 24.26 15.60
N GLY A 124 -11.31 25.55 15.30
CA GLY A 124 -12.15 26.62 15.84
C GLY A 124 -13.59 26.51 15.36
N ALA A 125 -14.54 26.91 16.20
CA ALA A 125 -15.98 26.82 15.90
C ALA A 125 -16.46 27.85 14.85
N ASP A 126 -15.60 28.78 14.41
CA ASP A 126 -15.93 29.78 13.40
C ASP A 126 -15.96 29.20 11.97
N SER A 127 -16.86 29.70 11.15
CA SER A 127 -17.05 29.22 9.75
C SER A 127 -15.77 29.30 8.90
N LYS A 128 -14.88 30.26 9.18
CA LYS A 128 -13.62 30.44 8.46
C LYS A 128 -12.61 29.36 8.80
N SER A 129 -12.50 28.98 10.07
CA SER A 129 -11.63 27.88 10.53
C SER A 129 -12.12 26.54 10.01
N ILE A 130 -13.42 26.29 10.00
CA ILE A 130 -14.02 25.06 9.45
C ILE A 130 -13.72 24.94 7.95
N LYS A 131 -13.96 25.99 7.17
CA LYS A 131 -13.67 26.00 5.71
C LYS A 131 -12.17 25.76 5.43
N ARG A 132 -11.30 26.36 6.23
CA ARG A 132 -9.86 26.15 6.11
C ARG A 132 -9.48 24.69 6.43
N ALA A 133 -10.00 24.13 7.49
CA ALA A 133 -9.76 22.75 7.87
C ALA A 133 -10.24 21.76 6.79
N LEU A 134 -11.42 21.96 6.23
CA LEU A 134 -11.95 21.17 5.12
C LEU A 134 -11.03 21.24 3.89
N LYS A 135 -10.58 22.46 3.52
CA LYS A 135 -9.67 22.62 2.38
C LYS A 135 -8.35 21.87 2.58
N TYR A 136 -7.74 21.99 3.76
CA TYR A 136 -6.48 21.28 4.03
C TYR A 136 -6.68 19.76 4.08
N ASN A 137 -7.77 19.29 4.68
CA ASN A 137 -8.07 17.87 4.70
C ASN A 137 -8.30 17.30 3.29
N PHE A 138 -8.99 18.07 2.42
CA PHE A 138 -9.18 17.69 1.03
C PHE A 138 -7.85 17.62 0.25
N ILE A 139 -6.97 18.63 0.41
CA ILE A 139 -5.67 18.64 -0.26
C ILE A 139 -4.79 17.49 0.25
N ASP A 140 -4.76 17.26 1.55
CA ASP A 140 -4.01 16.18 2.18
C ASP A 140 -4.44 14.81 1.62
N SER A 141 -5.75 14.54 1.63
CA SER A 141 -6.30 13.31 1.06
C SER A 141 -6.02 13.18 -0.44
N LEU A 142 -6.16 14.28 -1.19
CA LEU A 142 -5.90 14.28 -2.64
C LEU A 142 -4.45 13.91 -2.93
N VAL A 143 -3.51 14.53 -2.24
CA VAL A 143 -2.07 14.26 -2.43
C VAL A 143 -1.73 12.83 -2.02
N ALA A 144 -2.17 12.39 -0.85
CA ALA A 144 -1.87 11.06 -0.35
C ALA A 144 -2.46 9.95 -1.24
N LEU A 145 -3.72 10.08 -1.65
CA LEU A 145 -4.38 9.08 -2.49
C LEU A 145 -3.78 9.03 -3.91
N ASN A 146 -3.40 10.18 -4.49
CA ASN A 146 -2.73 10.17 -5.79
C ASN A 146 -1.32 9.56 -5.70
N ALA A 147 -0.57 9.84 -4.64
CA ALA A 147 0.72 9.19 -4.42
C ALA A 147 0.57 7.67 -4.31
N ALA A 148 -0.39 7.19 -3.52
CA ALA A 148 -0.70 5.78 -3.40
C ALA A 148 -1.15 5.16 -4.74
N PHE A 149 -1.97 5.87 -5.53
CA PHE A 149 -2.38 5.44 -6.85
C PHE A 149 -1.17 5.21 -7.78
N PHE A 150 -0.22 6.14 -7.81
CA PHE A 150 0.98 5.98 -8.64
C PHE A 150 1.84 4.78 -8.22
N VAL A 151 1.99 4.53 -6.92
CA VAL A 151 2.71 3.35 -6.42
C VAL A 151 2.00 2.07 -6.83
N ASN A 152 0.68 1.97 -6.63
CA ASN A 152 -0.11 0.80 -7.02
C ASN A 152 -0.08 0.58 -8.54
N ALA A 153 -0.20 1.64 -9.33
CA ALA A 153 -0.08 1.56 -10.79
C ALA A 153 1.32 1.07 -11.21
N ALA A 154 2.37 1.54 -10.53
CA ALA A 154 3.73 1.08 -10.77
C ALA A 154 3.89 -0.43 -10.57
N ILE A 155 3.34 -0.97 -9.48
CA ILE A 155 3.36 -2.41 -9.19
C ILE A 155 2.70 -3.21 -10.32
N LEU A 156 1.51 -2.78 -10.78
CA LEU A 156 0.80 -3.46 -11.86
C LEU A 156 1.55 -3.39 -13.18
N VAL A 157 2.12 -2.23 -13.53
CA VAL A 157 2.91 -2.04 -14.75
C VAL A 157 4.17 -2.90 -14.73
N LEU A 158 4.87 -2.95 -13.60
CA LEU A 158 6.04 -3.79 -13.41
C LEU A 158 5.69 -5.27 -13.54
N ALA A 159 4.64 -5.72 -12.87
CA ALA A 159 4.17 -7.10 -12.96
C ALA A 159 3.84 -7.49 -14.41
N ALA A 160 3.14 -6.62 -15.14
CA ALA A 160 2.84 -6.85 -16.54
C ALA A 160 4.09 -6.87 -17.44
N THR A 161 5.05 -5.98 -17.19
CA THR A 161 6.25 -5.85 -18.03
C THR A 161 7.24 -6.97 -17.78
N VAL A 162 7.45 -7.33 -16.52
CA VAL A 162 8.48 -8.30 -16.12
C VAL A 162 7.98 -9.73 -16.27
N PHE A 163 6.76 -10.05 -15.84
CA PHE A 163 6.26 -11.41 -15.82
C PHE A 163 5.44 -11.77 -17.06
N PHE A 164 4.46 -10.97 -17.43
CA PHE A 164 3.58 -11.30 -18.55
C PHE A 164 4.31 -11.28 -19.90
N LYS A 165 5.17 -10.30 -20.18
CA LYS A 165 5.94 -10.21 -21.43
C LYS A 165 7.00 -11.31 -21.56
N THR A 166 7.54 -11.81 -20.47
CA THR A 166 8.52 -12.91 -20.48
C THR A 166 7.85 -14.29 -20.60
N GLY A 167 6.53 -14.34 -20.65
CA GLY A 167 5.76 -15.59 -20.74
C GLY A 167 5.64 -16.35 -19.42
N ASN A 168 6.07 -15.75 -18.32
CA ASN A 168 5.98 -16.32 -16.96
C ASN A 168 4.60 -15.98 -16.37
N THR A 169 3.55 -16.62 -16.88
CA THR A 169 2.16 -16.36 -16.47
C THR A 169 1.70 -17.20 -15.27
N GLU A 170 2.49 -18.19 -14.87
CA GLU A 170 2.18 -19.09 -13.76
C GLU A 170 3.05 -18.81 -12.53
N VAL A 171 3.16 -17.54 -12.14
CA VAL A 171 3.80 -17.14 -10.88
C VAL A 171 2.81 -17.42 -9.75
N ALA A 172 2.91 -18.61 -9.16
CA ALA A 172 2.01 -19.04 -8.08
C ALA A 172 2.53 -18.66 -6.69
N ARG A 173 3.82 -18.38 -6.56
CA ARG A 173 4.49 -18.04 -5.29
C ARG A 173 5.31 -16.78 -5.45
N ILE A 174 5.47 -16.05 -4.36
CA ILE A 174 6.30 -14.84 -4.32
C ILE A 174 7.79 -15.17 -4.49
N GLU A 175 8.17 -16.42 -4.21
CA GLU A 175 9.56 -16.90 -4.36
C GLU A 175 9.92 -17.31 -5.79
N ASP A 176 8.95 -17.45 -6.69
CA ASP A 176 9.13 -17.79 -8.10
C ASP A 176 9.54 -16.55 -8.91
#